data_05f9f5b9201b34345243a203b6a1a37f
#
_entry.id   05f9f5b9201b34345243a203b6a1a37f
#
_cell.length_a   1.000
_cell.length_b   1.000
_cell.length_c   1.000
_cell.angle_alpha   90.00
_cell.angle_beta   90.00
_cell.angle_gamma   90.00
#
_symmetry.space_group_name_H-M   'P 1'
#
loop_
_entity.id
_entity.type
_entity.pdbx_description
1 polymer ?
#
loop_
_entity_poly.entity_id
_entity_poly.type
_entity_poly.pdbx_seq_one_letter_code
_entity_poly.pdbx_strand_id
1 'polypeptide(L)'
;MKTGILFLMICATDTTLIALHQDFEAKLRAISQIESGDDDKAKGKHGELSRYQLKKSVWKQHFPSEKDHRHIPAEARRCAKAHLCWLELRLCLAQRIKNPQPRDVYAAWNLGLEAFSRRDYNFDRIPNNIKRRAERFNNLYEEYRNNQ
;
A
#
# COMPACT_ATOMS: atom_id res chain seq x y z
N MET A 1 -8.18 -43.59 9.77
CA MET A 1 -8.90 -42.35 10.09
C MET A 1 -8.45 -41.28 9.09
N LYS A 2 -9.32 -40.88 8.15
CA LYS A 2 -9.03 -39.84 7.14
C LYS A 2 -9.55 -38.52 7.67
N THR A 3 -8.66 -37.66 8.09
CA THR A 3 -8.98 -36.26 8.47
C THR A 3 -9.22 -35.45 7.19
N GLY A 4 -10.51 -35.26 6.86
CA GLY A 4 -10.91 -34.37 5.78
C GLY A 4 -10.70 -32.91 6.20
N ILE A 5 -9.79 -32.23 5.52
CA ILE A 5 -9.64 -30.79 5.60
C ILE A 5 -10.83 -30.19 4.86
N LEU A 6 -11.79 -29.69 5.60
CA LEU A 6 -12.91 -28.92 5.08
C LEU A 6 -12.39 -27.56 4.59
N PHE A 7 -12.16 -27.44 3.30
CA PHE A 7 -11.90 -26.14 2.66
C PHE A 7 -13.19 -25.33 2.70
N LEU A 8 -13.27 -24.40 3.65
CA LEU A 8 -14.33 -23.41 3.67
C LEU A 8 -14.11 -22.46 2.48
N MET A 9 -14.73 -22.74 1.35
CA MET A 9 -14.85 -21.78 0.25
C MET A 9 -15.81 -20.70 0.73
N ILE A 10 -15.25 -19.58 1.23
CA ILE A 10 -16.03 -18.37 1.44
C ILE A 10 -16.35 -17.83 0.06
N CYS A 11 -17.55 -18.11 -0.42
CA CYS A 11 -18.12 -17.41 -1.57
C CYS A 11 -18.33 -15.95 -1.14
N ALA A 12 -17.33 -15.10 -1.41
CA ALA A 12 -17.52 -13.66 -1.31
C ALA A 12 -18.63 -13.29 -2.31
N THR A 13 -19.68 -12.63 -1.83
CA THR A 13 -20.74 -12.11 -2.70
C THR A 13 -20.15 -11.05 -3.62
N ASP A 14 -20.72 -10.83 -4.81
CA ASP A 14 -20.28 -9.79 -5.74
C ASP A 14 -20.15 -8.43 -5.06
N THR A 15 -21.07 -8.10 -4.16
CA THR A 15 -21.04 -6.87 -3.37
C THR A 15 -19.79 -6.75 -2.49
N THR A 16 -19.34 -7.86 -1.88
CA THR A 16 -18.13 -7.88 -1.04
C THR A 16 -16.87 -7.65 -1.90
N LEU A 17 -16.80 -8.27 -3.07
CA LEU A 17 -15.69 -8.09 -4.01
C LEU A 17 -15.62 -6.66 -4.55
N ILE A 18 -16.76 -6.06 -4.85
CA ILE A 18 -16.85 -4.66 -5.29
C ILE A 18 -16.36 -3.73 -4.17
N ALA A 19 -16.83 -3.91 -2.94
CA ALA A 19 -16.41 -3.09 -1.80
C ALA A 19 -14.91 -3.19 -1.52
N LEU A 20 -14.32 -4.39 -1.60
CA LEU A 20 -12.89 -4.60 -1.45
C LEU A 20 -12.09 -3.92 -2.58
N HIS A 21 -12.61 -3.98 -3.80
CA HIS A 21 -11.98 -3.30 -4.94
C HIS A 21 -12.01 -1.78 -4.77
N GLN A 22 -13.15 -1.22 -4.39
CA GLN A 22 -13.32 0.21 -4.13
C GLN A 22 -12.40 0.71 -3.01
N ASP A 23 -12.32 -0.02 -1.90
CA ASP A 23 -11.41 0.25 -0.78
C ASP A 23 -9.95 0.33 -1.24
N PHE A 24 -9.54 -0.64 -2.04
CA PHE A 24 -8.19 -0.72 -2.57
C PHE A 24 -7.85 0.44 -3.54
N GLU A 25 -8.78 0.79 -4.43
CA GLU A 25 -8.62 1.90 -5.36
C GLU A 25 -8.56 3.25 -4.65
N ALA A 26 -9.36 3.44 -3.60
CA ALA A 26 -9.32 4.63 -2.75
C ALA A 26 -7.93 4.82 -2.11
N LYS A 27 -7.32 3.75 -1.60
CA LYS A 27 -5.96 3.78 -1.05
C LYS A 27 -4.91 4.14 -2.11
N LEU A 28 -4.97 3.54 -3.29
CA LEU A 28 -4.04 3.85 -4.39
C LEU A 28 -4.15 5.31 -4.82
N ARG A 29 -5.36 5.82 -4.93
CA ARG A 29 -5.61 7.22 -5.26
C ARG A 29 -5.06 8.17 -4.20
N ALA A 30 -5.28 7.86 -2.93
CA ALA A 30 -4.74 8.66 -1.82
C ALA A 30 -3.20 8.66 -1.81
N ILE A 31 -2.54 7.50 -2.06
CA ILE A 31 -1.09 7.41 -2.19
C ILE A 31 -0.61 8.33 -3.32
N SER A 32 -1.19 8.21 -4.53
CA SER A 32 -0.72 8.97 -5.68
C SER A 32 -0.85 10.48 -5.46
N GLN A 33 -1.95 10.91 -4.85
CA GLN A 33 -2.18 12.31 -4.51
C GLN A 33 -1.14 12.85 -3.51
N ILE A 34 -0.75 12.05 -2.51
CA ILE A 34 0.24 12.49 -1.51
C ILE A 34 1.67 12.43 -2.04
N GLU A 35 2.00 11.42 -2.84
CA GLU A 35 3.38 11.23 -3.30
C GLU A 35 3.78 12.25 -4.37
N SER A 36 2.86 12.66 -5.24
CA SER A 36 3.20 13.54 -6.36
C SER A 36 2.10 14.51 -6.80
N GLY A 37 0.91 14.48 -6.20
CA GLY A 37 -0.25 15.20 -6.73
C GLY A 37 -0.77 14.60 -8.03
N ASP A 38 -0.72 13.28 -8.18
CA ASP A 38 -1.14 12.51 -9.36
C ASP A 38 -0.28 12.71 -10.63
N ASP A 39 0.98 13.16 -10.48
CA ASP A 39 1.88 13.37 -11.62
C ASP A 39 2.60 12.06 -12.03
N ASP A 40 2.21 11.51 -13.18
CA ASP A 40 2.85 10.31 -13.75
C ASP A 40 4.32 10.51 -14.14
N LYS A 41 4.75 11.74 -14.34
CA LYS A 41 6.13 12.09 -14.72
C LYS A 41 7.00 12.47 -13.54
N ALA A 42 6.45 12.45 -12.32
CA ALA A 42 7.17 12.84 -11.12
C ALA A 42 8.44 12.01 -10.91
N LYS A 43 9.51 12.71 -10.52
CA LYS A 43 10.81 12.13 -10.18
C LYS A 43 11.23 12.60 -8.79
N GLY A 44 11.53 11.67 -7.91
CA GLY A 44 12.02 11.95 -6.57
C GLY A 44 13.55 12.15 -6.54
N LYS A 45 14.03 12.70 -5.43
CA LYS A 45 15.46 13.03 -5.24
C LYS A 45 16.36 11.79 -5.20
N HIS A 46 15.81 10.62 -4.87
CA HIS A 46 16.56 9.37 -4.74
C HIS A 46 16.21 8.37 -5.84
N GLY A 47 15.71 8.85 -6.99
CA GLY A 47 15.36 8.04 -8.15
C GLY A 47 14.01 7.35 -8.05
N GLU A 48 13.14 7.87 -7.19
CA GLU A 48 11.73 7.50 -7.20
C GLU A 48 11.08 7.96 -8.50
N LEU A 49 10.14 7.16 -9.04
CA LEU A 49 9.47 7.45 -10.31
C LEU A 49 7.96 7.31 -10.19
N SER A 50 7.26 7.98 -11.08
CA SER A 50 5.81 7.99 -11.29
C SER A 50 5.02 8.68 -10.18
N ARG A 51 3.70 8.77 -10.39
CA ARG A 51 2.76 9.32 -9.39
C ARG A 51 2.84 8.66 -8.01
N TYR A 52 3.30 7.41 -7.95
CA TYR A 52 3.42 6.64 -6.70
C TYR A 52 4.78 6.77 -6.02
N GLN A 53 5.73 7.52 -6.60
CA GLN A 53 7.11 7.68 -6.11
C GLN A 53 7.78 6.35 -5.74
N LEU A 54 7.67 5.38 -6.66
CA LEU A 54 8.20 4.03 -6.47
C LEU A 54 9.74 4.01 -6.54
N LYS A 55 10.37 3.39 -5.57
CA LYS A 55 11.82 3.11 -5.60
C LYS A 55 12.13 1.93 -6.52
N LYS A 56 13.33 1.91 -7.09
CA LYS A 56 13.79 0.79 -7.94
C LYS A 56 13.83 -0.53 -7.17
N SER A 57 14.13 -0.49 -5.87
CA SER A 57 14.09 -1.67 -4.99
C SER A 57 12.69 -2.27 -4.88
N VAL A 58 11.65 -1.43 -4.83
CA VAL A 58 10.25 -1.89 -4.80
C VAL A 58 9.88 -2.59 -6.12
N TRP A 59 10.27 -2.02 -7.26
CA TRP A 59 10.10 -2.69 -8.55
C TRP A 59 10.77 -4.06 -8.57
N LYS A 60 12.04 -4.12 -8.18
CA LYS A 60 12.81 -5.36 -8.13
C LYS A 60 12.26 -6.40 -7.17
N GLN A 61 11.65 -5.97 -6.08
CA GLN A 61 11.01 -6.86 -5.11
C GLN A 61 9.84 -7.64 -5.75
N HIS A 62 9.04 -6.97 -6.58
CA HIS A 62 7.83 -7.58 -7.18
C HIS A 62 8.06 -8.15 -8.57
N PHE A 63 9.03 -7.62 -9.30
CA PHE A 63 9.33 -7.98 -10.70
C PHE A 63 10.84 -8.14 -10.91
N PRO A 64 11.49 -9.11 -10.25
CA PRO A 64 12.95 -9.24 -10.23
C PRO A 64 13.57 -9.49 -11.60
N SER A 65 12.84 -10.19 -12.49
CA SER A 65 13.32 -10.55 -13.83
C SER A 65 12.91 -9.55 -14.92
N GLU A 66 12.08 -8.56 -14.58
CA GLU A 66 11.61 -7.57 -15.55
C GLU A 66 12.51 -6.33 -15.60
N LYS A 67 12.56 -5.69 -16.75
CA LYS A 67 13.16 -4.34 -16.88
C LYS A 67 12.36 -3.36 -16.03
N ASP A 68 13.03 -2.29 -15.62
CA ASP A 68 12.41 -1.22 -14.85
C ASP A 68 11.49 -0.37 -15.74
N HIS A 69 10.19 -0.52 -15.54
CA HIS A 69 9.15 0.20 -16.28
C HIS A 69 8.33 1.16 -15.40
N ARG A 70 8.86 1.57 -14.24
CA ARG A 70 8.19 2.50 -13.31
C ARG A 70 7.82 3.85 -13.93
N HIS A 71 8.40 4.23 -15.06
CA HIS A 71 8.09 5.45 -15.83
C HIS A 71 6.86 5.30 -16.74
N ILE A 72 6.35 4.08 -16.91
CA ILE A 72 5.14 3.79 -17.69
C ILE A 72 3.94 3.77 -16.73
N PRO A 73 2.92 4.63 -16.90
CA PRO A 73 1.83 4.77 -15.92
C PRO A 73 1.13 3.46 -15.57
N ALA A 74 0.81 2.62 -16.55
CA ALA A 74 0.16 1.33 -16.31
C ALA A 74 1.05 0.37 -15.50
N GLU A 75 2.35 0.33 -15.80
CA GLU A 75 3.32 -0.50 -15.11
C GLU A 75 3.60 0.01 -13.69
N ALA A 76 3.71 1.33 -13.52
CA ALA A 76 3.81 1.94 -12.20
C ALA A 76 2.60 1.59 -11.32
N ARG A 77 1.39 1.64 -11.90
CA ARG A 77 0.16 1.25 -11.21
C ARG A 77 0.17 -0.24 -10.85
N ARG A 78 0.61 -1.13 -11.75
CA ARG A 78 0.76 -2.56 -11.50
C ARG A 78 1.69 -2.80 -10.31
N CYS A 79 2.83 -2.12 -10.28
CA CYS A 79 3.80 -2.22 -9.19
C CYS A 79 3.25 -1.66 -7.87
N ALA A 80 2.57 -0.51 -7.91
CA ALA A 80 1.95 0.10 -6.74
C ALA A 80 0.88 -0.82 -6.13
N LYS A 81 0.05 -1.47 -6.96
CA LYS A 81 -0.92 -2.48 -6.53
C LYS A 81 -0.25 -3.66 -5.81
N ALA A 82 0.76 -4.24 -6.43
CA ALA A 82 1.49 -5.38 -5.85
C ALA A 82 2.13 -5.00 -4.51
N HIS A 83 2.71 -3.80 -4.42
CA HIS A 83 3.36 -3.33 -3.21
C HIS A 83 2.36 -3.03 -2.09
N LEU A 84 1.24 -2.40 -2.40
CA LEU A 84 0.18 -2.12 -1.42
C LEU A 84 -0.39 -3.42 -0.85
N CYS A 85 -0.76 -4.39 -1.70
CA CYS A 85 -1.22 -5.72 -1.26
C CYS A 85 -0.19 -6.41 -0.35
N TRP A 86 1.08 -6.35 -0.74
CA TRP A 86 2.16 -6.95 0.05
C TRP A 86 2.30 -6.29 1.42
N LEU A 87 2.24 -4.95 1.50
CA LEU A 87 2.30 -4.22 2.76
C LEU A 87 1.12 -4.57 3.68
N GLU A 88 -0.11 -4.56 3.16
CA GLU A 88 -1.30 -4.90 3.92
C GLU A 88 -1.22 -6.33 4.49
N LEU A 89 -0.84 -7.30 3.65
CA LEU A 89 -0.65 -8.68 4.10
C LEU A 89 0.42 -8.78 5.19
N ARG A 90 1.56 -8.11 5.01
CA ARG A 90 2.67 -8.15 5.98
C ARG A 90 2.31 -7.49 7.30
N LEU A 91 1.55 -6.41 7.28
CA LEU A 91 1.04 -5.76 8.49
C LEU A 91 0.01 -6.63 9.21
N CYS A 92 -0.92 -7.25 8.48
CA CYS A 92 -1.91 -8.18 9.06
C CYS A 92 -1.25 -9.41 9.71
N LEU A 93 -0.15 -9.91 9.14
CA LEU A 93 0.59 -11.05 9.68
C LEU A 93 1.55 -10.66 10.82
N ALA A 94 1.81 -9.39 11.03
CA ALA A 94 2.70 -8.92 12.08
C ALA A 94 2.01 -9.01 13.45
N GLN A 95 2.48 -9.92 14.31
CA GLN A 95 1.87 -10.16 15.63
C GLN A 95 1.90 -8.94 16.58
N ARG A 96 2.74 -7.95 16.29
CA ARG A 96 2.93 -6.74 17.09
C ARG A 96 1.93 -5.62 16.79
N ILE A 97 1.17 -5.73 15.70
CA ILE A 97 0.12 -4.77 15.34
C ILE A 97 -1.21 -5.52 15.27
N LYS A 98 -2.10 -5.24 16.22
CA LYS A 98 -3.37 -5.98 16.35
C LYS A 98 -4.42 -5.51 15.39
N ASN A 99 -4.38 -4.48 14.72
CA ASN A 99 -5.42 -3.94 13.84
C ASN A 99 -4.84 -2.83 12.97
N PRO A 100 -4.09 -3.19 11.90
CA PRO A 100 -3.45 -2.19 11.06
C PRO A 100 -4.49 -1.21 10.52
N GLN A 101 -4.28 0.07 10.77
CA GLN A 101 -5.12 1.14 10.25
C GLN A 101 -4.57 1.60 8.88
N PRO A 102 -5.37 2.26 8.02
CA PRO A 102 -4.89 2.76 6.74
C PRO A 102 -3.64 3.65 6.87
N ARG A 103 -3.55 4.47 7.92
CA ARG A 103 -2.35 5.29 8.21
C ARG A 103 -1.09 4.45 8.47
N ASP A 104 -1.23 3.24 9.02
CA ASP A 104 -0.09 2.34 9.27
C ASP A 104 0.43 1.76 7.95
N VAL A 105 -0.47 1.48 7.01
CA VAL A 105 -0.13 1.06 5.65
C VAL A 105 0.68 2.16 4.96
N TYR A 106 0.25 3.43 5.05
CA TYR A 106 1.00 4.54 4.48
C TYR A 106 2.34 4.78 5.20
N ALA A 107 2.41 4.61 6.53
CA ALA A 107 3.66 4.67 7.26
C ALA A 107 4.65 3.61 6.75
N ALA A 108 4.20 2.38 6.54
CA ALA A 108 5.01 1.31 5.95
C ALA A 108 5.39 1.60 4.48
N TRP A 109 4.51 2.21 3.69
CA TRP A 109 4.80 2.66 2.34
C TRP A 109 5.96 3.66 2.28
N ASN A 110 5.90 4.67 3.13
CA ASN A 110 6.85 5.78 3.11
C ASN A 110 8.20 5.43 3.77
N LEU A 111 8.15 4.82 4.97
CA LEU A 111 9.36 4.42 5.72
C LEU A 111 10.03 3.17 5.15
N GLY A 112 9.26 2.29 4.56
CA GLY A 112 9.58 0.89 4.36
C GLY A 112 9.19 0.03 5.58
N LEU A 113 8.74 -1.18 5.30
CA LEU A 113 8.21 -2.11 6.31
C LEU A 113 9.23 -2.42 7.42
N GLU A 114 10.50 -2.62 7.06
CA GLU A 114 11.57 -2.91 8.02
C GLU A 114 11.81 -1.75 8.99
N ALA A 115 11.85 -0.52 8.49
CA ALA A 115 12.03 0.65 9.34
C ALA A 115 10.83 0.89 10.27
N PHE A 116 9.62 0.54 9.83
CA PHE A 116 8.42 0.58 10.68
C PHE A 116 8.43 -0.55 11.70
N SER A 117 8.85 -1.76 11.32
CA SER A 117 9.01 -2.91 12.22
C SER A 117 10.02 -2.64 13.34
N ARG A 118 11.16 -2.00 13.05
CA ARG A 118 12.13 -1.59 14.08
C ARG A 118 11.56 -0.59 15.11
N ARG A 119 10.43 0.02 14.83
CA ARG A 119 9.66 0.90 15.73
C ARG A 119 8.47 0.17 16.38
N ASP A 120 8.48 -1.16 16.34
CA ASP A 120 7.39 -2.03 16.85
C ASP A 120 6.03 -1.74 16.19
N TYR A 121 6.04 -1.25 14.93
CA TYR A 121 4.84 -0.78 14.21
C TYR A 121 4.07 0.30 14.99
N ASN A 122 4.76 1.03 15.85
CA ASN A 122 4.14 2.07 16.69
C ASN A 122 4.15 3.41 15.94
N PHE A 123 2.94 3.89 15.62
CA PHE A 123 2.74 5.15 14.91
C PHE A 123 3.32 6.36 15.68
N ASP A 124 3.35 6.32 17.00
CA ASP A 124 3.90 7.40 17.81
C ASP A 124 5.43 7.51 17.74
N ARG A 125 6.10 6.45 17.30
CA ARG A 125 7.57 6.39 17.16
C ARG A 125 8.09 6.76 15.77
N ILE A 126 7.23 7.08 14.82
CA ILE A 126 7.66 7.50 13.49
C ILE A 126 7.91 9.01 13.42
N PRO A 127 8.73 9.51 12.44
CA PRO A 127 9.01 10.94 12.30
C PRO A 127 7.74 11.77 12.06
N ASN A 128 7.67 12.97 12.65
CA ASN A 128 6.50 13.85 12.58
C ASN A 128 6.08 14.24 11.14
N ASN A 129 7.03 14.40 10.24
CA ASN A 129 6.72 14.67 8.83
C ASN A 129 5.99 13.50 8.17
N ILE A 130 6.32 12.26 8.55
CA ILE A 130 5.65 11.06 8.05
C ILE A 130 4.28 10.88 8.72
N LYS A 131 4.17 11.16 10.03
CA LYS A 131 2.87 11.17 10.73
C LYS A 131 1.87 12.08 10.00
N ARG A 132 2.23 13.32 9.73
CA ARG A 132 1.36 14.27 9.03
C ARG A 132 0.94 13.79 7.63
N ARG A 133 1.85 13.15 6.89
CA ARG A 133 1.53 12.56 5.59
C ARG A 133 0.58 11.35 5.72
N ALA A 134 0.79 10.51 6.73
CA ALA A 134 -0.06 9.34 6.98
C ALA A 134 -1.47 9.75 7.48
N GLU A 135 -1.58 10.81 8.26
CA GLU A 135 -2.87 11.38 8.65
C GLU A 135 -3.60 11.98 7.45
N ARG A 136 -2.88 12.73 6.59
CA ARG A 136 -3.44 13.24 5.33
C ARG A 136 -3.88 12.11 4.40
N PHE A 137 -3.11 11.03 4.32
CA PHE A 137 -3.49 9.84 3.58
C PHE A 137 -4.80 9.25 4.10
N ASN A 138 -4.94 9.10 5.41
CA ASN A 138 -6.16 8.58 6.03
C ASN A 138 -7.38 9.43 5.66
N ASN A 139 -7.26 10.75 5.72
CA ASN A 139 -8.34 11.67 5.36
C ASN A 139 -8.75 11.55 3.89
N LEU A 140 -7.78 11.53 2.97
CA LEU A 140 -8.02 11.35 1.54
C LEU A 140 -8.62 9.98 1.22
N TYR A 141 -8.12 8.93 1.86
CA TYR A 141 -8.67 7.60 1.71
C TYR A 141 -10.15 7.54 2.11
N GLU A 142 -10.51 8.10 3.28
CA GLU A 142 -11.91 8.14 3.73
C GLU A 142 -12.79 8.98 2.78
N GLU A 143 -12.29 10.11 2.31
CA GLU A 143 -12.97 10.92 1.30
C GLU A 143 -13.22 10.13 0.02
N TYR A 144 -12.20 9.48 -0.53
CA TYR A 144 -12.31 8.75 -1.80
C TYR A 144 -13.16 7.48 -1.67
N ARG A 145 -13.14 6.82 -0.52
CA ARG A 145 -13.98 5.66 -0.26
C ARG A 145 -15.47 6.02 -0.20
N ASN A 146 -15.81 7.18 0.40
CA ASN A 146 -17.19 7.60 0.61
C ASN A 146 -17.82 8.26 -0.64
N ASN A 147 -17.00 8.65 -1.62
CA ASN A 147 -17.44 9.32 -2.85
C ASN A 147 -17.45 8.40 -4.10
N GLN A 148 -17.48 7.08 -3.90
CA GLN A 148 -17.52 6.08 -4.99
C GLN A 148 -18.93 5.54 -5.24
#